data_44fadafaa0470540aa3ce348896505ce
#
_entry.id   44fadafaa0470540aa3ce348896505ce
#
_cell.length_a   1.000
_cell.length_b   1.000
_cell.length_c   1.000
_cell.angle_alpha   90.00
_cell.angle_beta   90.00
_cell.angle_gamma   90.00
#
_symmetry.space_group_name_H-M   'P 1'
#
loop_
_entity.id
_entity.type
_entity.pdbx_description
1 polymer ?
#
loop_
_entity_poly.entity_id
_entity_poly.type
_entity_poly.pdbx_seq_one_letter_code
_entity_poly.pdbx_strand_id
1 'polypeptide(L)'
;NIENNFNIPNQKYNQIYYFPTPKIIAEDPSNVDSYLLERYKLYYVDGFSVLLKKILEKNSNASIFYPSTTFANKPPDNFLSYVKTKLMGESLCKEFAEKEGVQIFYPRLPRLPTDQTLGLVPEKFEDPMDIMYPLILQMRDLNNKRMIWETKDNILIIISNSWL
;
A
#
# COMPACT_ATOMS: atom_id res chain seq x y z
N ASN A 1 -14.54 -5.80 -13.60
CA ASN A 1 -13.52 -6.81 -13.34
C ASN A 1 -12.20 -6.08 -13.09
N ILE A 2 -11.67 -6.15 -11.86
CA ILE A 2 -10.46 -5.45 -11.40
C ILE A 2 -9.26 -5.77 -12.31
N GLU A 3 -9.16 -7.00 -12.80
CA GLU A 3 -8.05 -7.45 -13.65
C GLU A 3 -7.90 -6.67 -14.95
N ASN A 4 -9.02 -6.19 -15.53
CA ASN A 4 -9.01 -5.46 -16.79
C ASN A 4 -8.64 -3.98 -16.63
N ASN A 5 -8.69 -3.45 -15.40
CA ASN A 5 -8.42 -2.04 -15.13
C ASN A 5 -6.95 -1.73 -14.81
N PHE A 6 -6.12 -2.76 -14.57
CA PHE A 6 -4.69 -2.57 -14.35
C PHE A 6 -3.91 -2.65 -15.68
N ASN A 7 -3.75 -1.52 -16.35
CA ASN A 7 -2.84 -1.43 -17.50
C ASN A 7 -1.44 -1.03 -17.01
N ILE A 8 -0.60 -2.03 -16.74
CA ILE A 8 0.79 -1.80 -16.37
C ILE A 8 1.61 -1.76 -17.64
N PRO A 9 2.36 -0.68 -17.93
CA PRO A 9 3.25 -0.59 -19.07
C PRO A 9 4.19 -1.79 -19.14
N ASN A 10 4.51 -2.24 -20.38
CA ASN A 10 5.35 -3.42 -20.58
C ASN A 10 6.83 -3.07 -20.48
N GLN A 11 7.27 -2.75 -19.26
CA GLN A 11 8.68 -2.49 -18.94
C GLN A 11 9.04 -3.14 -17.60
N LYS A 12 10.34 -3.27 -17.34
CA LYS A 12 10.84 -3.74 -16.04
C LYS A 12 10.85 -2.59 -15.05
N TYR A 13 10.47 -2.89 -13.82
CA TYR A 13 10.49 -1.94 -12.71
C TYR A 13 11.42 -2.44 -11.61
N ASN A 14 12.15 -1.54 -10.99
CA ASN A 14 13.01 -1.84 -9.84
C ASN A 14 12.28 -1.56 -8.53
N GLN A 15 11.39 -0.57 -8.56
CA GLN A 15 10.62 -0.14 -7.40
C GLN A 15 9.17 0.09 -7.81
N ILE A 16 8.26 -0.33 -6.95
CA ILE A 16 6.81 -0.18 -7.15
C ILE A 16 6.21 0.36 -5.87
N TYR A 17 5.48 1.46 -5.97
CA TYR A 17 4.78 2.09 -4.86
C TYR A 17 3.28 1.94 -5.06
N TYR A 18 2.61 1.27 -4.12
CA TYR A 18 1.17 1.02 -4.18
C TYR A 18 0.42 1.94 -3.21
N PHE A 19 -0.20 3.00 -3.72
CA PHE A 19 -0.96 3.99 -2.93
C PHE A 19 -2.47 4.04 -3.18
N PRO A 20 -3.13 3.14 -3.94
CA PRO A 20 -4.58 3.21 -4.08
C PRO A 20 -5.28 3.14 -2.73
N THR A 21 -6.19 4.06 -2.50
CA THR A 21 -6.99 4.13 -1.28
C THR A 21 -8.36 4.71 -1.58
N PRO A 22 -9.46 4.11 -1.09
CA PRO A 22 -10.77 4.74 -1.14
C PRO A 22 -10.88 5.79 -0.04
N LYS A 23 -11.94 6.60 -0.07
CA LYS A 23 -12.25 7.50 1.05
C LYS A 23 -12.43 6.69 2.33
N ILE A 24 -11.65 7.02 3.35
CA ILE A 24 -11.73 6.39 4.68
C ILE A 24 -12.83 7.08 5.46
N ILE A 25 -13.80 6.32 5.94
CA ILE A 25 -15.01 6.79 6.63
C ILE A 25 -15.05 6.14 8.01
N ALA A 26 -15.39 6.93 9.03
CA ALA A 26 -15.66 6.41 10.37
C ALA A 26 -16.94 5.57 10.36
N GLU A 27 -16.90 4.42 11.00
CA GLU A 27 -18.01 3.46 11.14
C GLU A 27 -18.58 3.47 12.54
N ASP A 28 -19.77 2.88 12.71
CA ASP A 28 -20.37 2.67 14.03
C ASP A 28 -19.55 1.66 14.83
N PRO A 29 -19.03 2.01 16.01
CA PRO A 29 -18.24 1.10 16.83
C PRO A 29 -18.95 -0.20 17.23
N SER A 30 -20.28 -0.20 17.23
CA SER A 30 -21.09 -1.37 17.63
C SER A 30 -21.16 -2.46 16.55
N ASN A 31 -20.80 -2.15 15.31
CA ASN A 31 -20.93 -3.08 14.19
C ASN A 31 -19.88 -2.83 13.10
N VAL A 32 -19.22 -3.91 12.66
CA VAL A 32 -18.34 -3.85 11.49
C VAL A 32 -19.19 -3.66 10.24
N ASP A 33 -18.99 -2.54 9.55
CA ASP A 33 -19.73 -2.24 8.33
C ASP A 33 -19.23 -3.15 7.18
N SER A 34 -20.09 -4.09 6.77
CA SER A 34 -19.77 -5.05 5.71
C SER A 34 -19.53 -4.36 4.35
N TYR A 35 -20.22 -3.26 4.05
CA TYR A 35 -20.00 -2.50 2.84
C TYR A 35 -18.63 -1.82 2.84
N LEU A 36 -18.25 -1.18 3.95
CA LEU A 36 -16.93 -0.57 4.08
C LEU A 36 -15.82 -1.62 4.06
N LEU A 37 -16.05 -2.77 4.71
CA LEU A 37 -15.10 -3.88 4.68
C LEU A 37 -14.82 -4.36 3.24
N GLU A 38 -15.86 -4.65 2.46
CA GLU A 38 -15.71 -5.09 1.07
C GLU A 38 -15.08 -3.98 0.20
N ARG A 39 -15.47 -2.73 0.40
CA ARG A 39 -14.88 -1.59 -0.30
C ARG A 39 -13.38 -1.45 -0.02
N TYR A 40 -12.96 -1.52 1.24
CA TYR A 40 -11.54 -1.44 1.60
C TYR A 40 -10.76 -2.66 1.10
N LYS A 41 -11.35 -3.86 1.18
CA LYS A 41 -10.76 -5.10 0.66
C LYS A 41 -10.47 -4.99 -0.83
N LEU A 42 -11.37 -4.42 -1.61
CA LEU A 42 -11.20 -4.20 -3.05
C LEU A 42 -9.90 -3.45 -3.36
N TYR A 43 -9.54 -2.42 -2.57
CA TYR A 43 -8.34 -1.62 -2.78
C TYR A 43 -7.10 -2.26 -2.14
N TYR A 44 -7.18 -2.66 -0.87
CA TYR A 44 -6.01 -3.04 -0.09
C TYR A 44 -5.60 -4.50 -0.24
N VAL A 45 -6.51 -5.36 -0.70
CA VAL A 45 -6.26 -6.79 -0.85
C VAL A 45 -6.38 -7.22 -2.31
N ASP A 46 -7.58 -7.11 -2.89
CA ASP A 46 -7.86 -7.67 -4.20
C ASP A 46 -7.09 -6.96 -5.31
N GLY A 47 -7.13 -5.62 -5.34
CA GLY A 47 -6.37 -4.80 -6.29
C GLY A 47 -4.86 -4.99 -6.14
N PHE A 48 -4.38 -5.06 -4.90
CA PHE A 48 -2.96 -5.32 -4.64
C PHE A 48 -2.54 -6.73 -5.08
N SER A 49 -3.38 -7.75 -4.83
CA SER A 49 -3.13 -9.11 -5.29
C SER A 49 -3.02 -9.22 -6.82
N VAL A 50 -3.93 -8.53 -7.54
CA VAL A 50 -3.87 -8.46 -9.01
C VAL A 50 -2.59 -7.79 -9.49
N LEU A 51 -2.19 -6.68 -8.85
CA LEU A 51 -0.93 -6.00 -9.16
C LEU A 51 0.26 -6.94 -8.97
N LEU A 52 0.35 -7.59 -7.80
CA LEU A 52 1.44 -8.51 -7.48
C LEU A 52 1.59 -9.61 -8.53
N LYS A 53 0.51 -10.27 -8.90
CA LYS A 53 0.51 -11.31 -9.95
C LYS A 53 1.05 -10.77 -11.28
N LYS A 54 0.53 -9.61 -11.74
CA LYS A 54 0.97 -9.00 -13.01
C LYS A 54 2.44 -8.55 -13.00
N ILE A 55 2.94 -8.10 -11.85
CA ILE A 55 4.34 -7.69 -11.72
C ILE A 55 5.27 -8.90 -11.69
N LEU A 56 4.88 -9.97 -11.00
CA LEU A 56 5.65 -11.21 -10.96
C LEU A 56 5.82 -11.84 -12.33
N GLU A 57 4.77 -11.82 -13.16
CA GLU A 57 4.84 -12.30 -14.54
C GLU A 57 5.88 -11.52 -15.39
N LYS A 58 6.10 -10.24 -15.06
CA LYS A 58 6.96 -9.35 -15.83
C LYS A 58 8.35 -9.15 -15.22
N ASN A 59 8.45 -9.12 -13.89
CA ASN A 59 9.69 -8.79 -13.19
C ASN A 59 9.66 -9.22 -11.71
N SER A 60 10.26 -10.36 -11.41
CA SER A 60 10.35 -10.89 -10.04
C SER A 60 11.33 -10.14 -9.13
N ASN A 61 12.12 -9.21 -9.65
CA ASN A 61 13.18 -8.52 -8.89
C ASN A 61 12.79 -7.15 -8.36
N ALA A 62 11.57 -6.68 -8.60
CA ALA A 62 11.11 -5.40 -8.09
C ALA A 62 10.93 -5.41 -6.57
N SER A 63 11.34 -4.32 -5.91
CA SER A 63 10.96 -4.05 -4.52
C SER A 63 9.63 -3.32 -4.48
N ILE A 64 8.71 -3.77 -3.64
CA ILE A 64 7.35 -3.24 -3.59
C ILE A 64 7.11 -2.54 -2.26
N PHE A 65 6.57 -1.32 -2.31
CA PHE A 65 6.14 -0.56 -1.15
C PHE A 65 4.63 -0.66 -1.00
N TYR A 66 4.18 -1.19 0.13
CA TYR A 66 2.77 -1.26 0.50
C TYR A 66 2.55 -0.51 1.82
N PRO A 67 1.89 0.65 1.85
CA PRO A 67 1.68 1.40 3.07
C PRO A 67 0.63 0.72 3.95
N SER A 68 1.03 0.27 5.14
CA SER A 68 0.11 -0.15 6.20
C SER A 68 -0.21 1.01 7.14
N THR A 69 -0.78 0.76 8.32
CA THR A 69 -1.24 1.78 9.25
C THR A 69 -0.83 1.49 10.69
N THR A 70 -0.44 2.51 11.45
CA THR A 70 -0.20 2.40 12.89
C THR A 70 -1.47 2.06 13.69
N PHE A 71 -2.67 2.28 13.12
CA PHE A 71 -3.92 1.83 13.73
C PHE A 71 -3.97 0.32 13.91
N ALA A 72 -3.19 -0.46 13.14
CA ALA A 72 -3.06 -1.90 13.33
C ALA A 72 -2.47 -2.30 14.70
N ASN A 73 -1.72 -1.40 15.37
CA ASN A 73 -1.16 -1.65 16.70
C ASN A 73 -2.21 -1.49 17.81
N LYS A 74 -3.12 -0.51 17.65
CA LYS A 74 -4.23 -0.22 18.56
C LYS A 74 -5.41 0.27 17.72
N PRO A 75 -6.27 -0.64 17.24
CA PRO A 75 -7.39 -0.29 16.38
C PRO A 75 -8.36 0.67 17.06
N PRO A 76 -8.66 1.84 16.46
CA PRO A 76 -9.76 2.67 16.91
C PRO A 76 -11.11 1.99 16.59
N ASP A 77 -12.06 2.07 17.51
CA ASP A 77 -13.35 1.37 17.40
C ASP A 77 -14.16 1.78 16.16
N ASN A 78 -13.96 3.00 15.68
CA ASN A 78 -14.66 3.55 14.52
C ASN A 78 -13.90 3.36 13.17
N PHE A 79 -12.85 2.51 13.13
CA PHE A 79 -12.07 2.19 11.93
C PHE A 79 -11.75 0.70 11.81
N LEU A 80 -12.55 -0.17 12.39
CA LEU A 80 -12.28 -1.61 12.46
C LEU A 80 -12.21 -2.27 11.07
N SER A 81 -13.13 -1.93 10.16
CA SER A 81 -13.13 -2.45 8.78
C SER A 81 -11.87 -2.03 8.01
N TYR A 82 -11.45 -0.78 8.18
CA TYR A 82 -10.20 -0.27 7.59
C TYR A 82 -8.98 -1.02 8.12
N VAL A 83 -8.86 -1.14 9.43
CA VAL A 83 -7.72 -1.84 10.07
C VAL A 83 -7.69 -3.30 9.70
N LYS A 84 -8.84 -3.98 9.71
CA LYS A 84 -8.97 -5.39 9.34
C LYS A 84 -8.45 -5.63 7.92
N THR A 85 -8.83 -4.80 6.97
CA THR A 85 -8.38 -4.93 5.57
C THR A 85 -6.90 -4.59 5.39
N LYS A 86 -6.35 -3.63 6.15
CA LYS A 86 -4.89 -3.37 6.15
C LYS A 86 -4.11 -4.57 6.69
N LEU A 87 -4.58 -5.23 7.75
CA LEU A 87 -3.96 -6.46 8.26
C LEU A 87 -4.06 -7.62 7.27
N MET A 88 -5.16 -7.75 6.52
CA MET A 88 -5.25 -8.71 5.42
C MET A 88 -4.21 -8.41 4.33
N GLY A 89 -4.00 -7.14 4.00
CA GLY A 89 -2.94 -6.71 3.08
C GLY A 89 -1.53 -7.04 3.59
N GLU A 90 -1.24 -6.84 4.89
CA GLU A 90 0.03 -7.26 5.50
C GLU A 90 0.24 -8.78 5.40
N SER A 91 -0.83 -9.56 5.60
CA SER A 91 -0.78 -11.03 5.46
C SER A 91 -0.48 -11.44 4.01
N LEU A 92 -1.08 -10.74 3.04
CA LEU A 92 -0.79 -10.93 1.62
C LEU A 92 0.68 -10.60 1.29
N CYS A 93 1.22 -9.51 1.86
CA CYS A 93 2.63 -9.17 1.69
C CYS A 93 3.56 -10.29 2.17
N LYS A 94 3.28 -10.86 3.34
CA LYS A 94 4.07 -11.98 3.89
C LYS A 94 3.97 -13.23 3.00
N GLU A 95 2.76 -13.59 2.60
CA GLU A 95 2.51 -14.75 1.75
C GLU A 95 3.30 -14.67 0.43
N PHE A 96 3.25 -13.54 -0.26
CA PHE A 96 4.00 -13.35 -1.51
C PHE A 96 5.51 -13.28 -1.30
N ALA A 97 5.97 -12.66 -0.22
CA ALA A 97 7.40 -12.64 0.11
C ALA A 97 7.95 -14.06 0.36
N GLU A 98 7.19 -14.92 1.05
CA GLU A 98 7.59 -16.29 1.36
C GLU A 98 7.52 -17.23 0.14
N LYS A 99 6.45 -17.14 -0.64
CA LYS A 99 6.22 -18.06 -1.76
C LYS A 99 6.98 -17.69 -3.02
N GLU A 100 7.06 -16.41 -3.33
CA GLU A 100 7.58 -15.92 -4.60
C GLU A 100 8.95 -15.23 -4.45
N GLY A 101 9.44 -15.08 -3.21
CA GLY A 101 10.71 -14.41 -2.92
C GLY A 101 10.71 -12.91 -3.25
N VAL A 102 9.53 -12.29 -3.38
CA VAL A 102 9.37 -10.87 -3.69
C VAL A 102 9.72 -10.03 -2.47
N GLN A 103 10.49 -8.97 -2.70
CA GLN A 103 10.80 -8.03 -1.64
C GLN A 103 9.66 -7.03 -1.47
N ILE A 104 8.86 -7.17 -0.41
CA ILE A 104 7.76 -6.27 -0.09
C ILE A 104 8.06 -5.55 1.21
N PHE A 105 8.07 -4.22 1.15
CA PHE A 105 8.22 -3.34 2.30
C PHE A 105 6.86 -2.75 2.65
N TYR A 106 6.34 -3.07 3.85
CA TYR A 106 4.99 -2.66 4.28
C TYR A 106 5.00 -1.96 5.65
N PRO A 107 5.57 -0.74 5.71
CA PRO A 107 5.64 0.02 6.95
C PRO A 107 4.26 0.43 7.43
N ARG A 108 4.06 0.45 8.75
CA ARG A 108 2.87 1.01 9.40
C ARG A 108 3.04 2.50 9.54
N LEU A 109 2.38 3.25 8.67
CA LEU A 109 2.44 4.71 8.64
C LEU A 109 1.48 5.32 9.65
N PRO A 110 1.86 6.43 10.31
CA PRO A 110 0.94 7.25 11.07
C PRO A 110 -0.04 7.95 10.12
N ARG A 111 -1.02 8.65 10.69
CA ARG A 111 -1.92 9.50 9.92
C ARG A 111 -1.14 10.64 9.28
N LEU A 112 -1.12 10.69 7.96
CA LEU A 112 -0.47 11.76 7.20
C LEU A 112 -1.51 12.79 6.74
N PRO A 113 -1.14 14.08 6.62
CA PRO A 113 -2.01 15.10 6.04
C PRO A 113 -2.17 14.84 4.54
N THR A 114 -3.34 14.39 4.16
CA THR A 114 -3.79 14.18 2.78
C THR A 114 -5.14 14.85 2.60
N ASP A 115 -5.61 15.02 1.37
CA ASP A 115 -6.94 15.57 1.09
C ASP A 115 -8.06 14.85 1.84
N GLN A 116 -7.85 13.59 2.21
CA GLN A 116 -8.80 12.79 2.97
C GLN A 116 -8.71 13.01 4.49
N THR A 117 -7.57 13.47 5.00
CA THR A 117 -7.30 13.61 6.42
C THR A 117 -7.33 15.05 6.90
N LEU A 118 -7.31 16.02 5.97
CA LEU A 118 -7.49 17.45 6.27
C LEU A 118 -8.96 17.68 6.66
N GLY A 119 -9.22 17.60 7.95
CA GLY A 119 -10.53 17.89 8.54
C GLY A 119 -10.63 19.32 9.06
N LEU A 120 -11.83 19.70 9.53
CA LEU A 120 -12.12 21.01 10.14
C LEU A 120 -11.43 21.22 11.50
N VAL A 121 -10.83 20.19 12.08
CA VAL A 121 -10.09 20.27 13.35
C VAL A 121 -8.60 20.39 13.04
N PRO A 122 -7.89 21.41 13.51
CA PRO A 122 -6.46 21.53 13.36
C PRO A 122 -5.75 20.46 14.21
N GLU A 123 -5.45 19.32 13.61
CA GLU A 123 -4.55 18.33 14.17
C GLU A 123 -3.11 18.67 13.77
N LYS A 124 -2.18 18.49 14.70
CA LYS A 124 -0.75 18.65 14.41
C LYS A 124 -0.28 17.36 13.74
N PHE A 125 -0.09 17.40 12.43
CA PHE A 125 0.50 16.30 11.66
C PHE A 125 2.01 16.43 11.62
N GLU A 126 2.69 15.29 11.58
CA GLU A 126 4.10 15.24 11.22
C GLU A 126 4.26 15.57 9.72
N ASP A 127 5.39 16.14 9.34
CA ASP A 127 5.67 16.41 7.92
C ASP A 127 5.74 15.05 7.18
N PRO A 128 4.94 14.85 6.12
CA PRO A 128 5.00 13.63 5.33
C PRO A 128 6.41 13.30 4.82
N MET A 129 7.24 14.31 4.55
CA MET A 129 8.61 14.10 4.08
C MET A 129 9.50 13.51 5.17
N ASP A 130 9.32 13.93 6.44
CA ASP A 130 10.10 13.40 7.56
C ASP A 130 9.81 11.91 7.79
N ILE A 131 8.60 11.47 7.47
CA ILE A 131 8.17 10.07 7.60
C ILE A 131 8.53 9.25 6.35
N MET A 132 8.17 9.75 5.17
CA MET A 132 8.27 8.97 3.93
C MET A 132 9.69 8.90 3.39
N TYR A 133 10.48 9.97 3.52
CA TYR A 133 11.81 10.01 2.94
C TYR A 133 12.76 8.94 3.50
N PRO A 134 12.88 8.73 4.82
CA PRO A 134 13.68 7.63 5.38
C PRO A 134 13.23 6.24 4.90
N LEU A 135 11.91 6.03 4.74
CA LEU A 135 11.35 4.76 4.29
C LEU A 135 11.67 4.50 2.82
N ILE A 136 11.62 5.52 1.98
CA ILE A 136 12.01 5.43 0.56
C ILE A 136 13.51 5.11 0.43
N LEU A 137 14.36 5.76 1.24
CA LEU A 137 15.79 5.44 1.27
C LEU A 137 16.05 4.02 1.71
N GLN A 138 15.38 3.56 2.76
CA GLN A 138 15.50 2.18 3.23
C GLN A 138 15.11 1.17 2.14
N MET A 139 14.01 1.40 1.42
CA MET A 139 13.59 0.55 0.31
C MET A 139 14.62 0.57 -0.83
N ARG A 140 15.18 1.73 -1.14
CA ARG A 140 16.24 1.87 -2.16
C ARG A 140 17.51 1.11 -1.78
N ASP A 141 17.92 1.18 -0.52
CA ASP A 141 19.11 0.47 -0.03
C ASP A 141 18.94 -1.04 -0.05
N LEU A 142 17.74 -1.53 0.23
CA LEU A 142 17.40 -2.94 0.08
C LEU A 142 17.51 -3.39 -1.38
N ASN A 143 17.11 -2.54 -2.31
CA ASN A 143 17.22 -2.81 -3.74
C ASN A 143 18.68 -2.79 -4.22
N ASN A 144 19.48 -1.82 -3.78
CA ASN A 144 20.88 -1.68 -4.15
C ASN A 144 21.76 -2.87 -3.71
N LYS A 145 21.42 -3.55 -2.64
CA LYS A 145 22.12 -4.78 -2.21
C LYS A 145 21.96 -5.94 -3.20
N ARG A 146 20.94 -5.90 -4.06
CA ARG A 146 20.70 -6.92 -5.11
C ARG A 146 21.24 -6.51 -6.49
N MET A 147 21.43 -5.20 -6.74
CA MET A 147 21.74 -4.66 -8.06
C MET A 147 23.05 -3.87 -8.05
N ILE A 148 24.16 -4.56 -8.27
CA ILE A 148 25.49 -3.93 -8.27
C ILE A 148 25.76 -3.11 -9.55
N TRP A 149 24.95 -3.22 -10.62
CA TRP A 149 25.32 -2.71 -11.95
C TRP A 149 24.25 -2.01 -12.80
N GLU A 150 23.02 -1.76 -12.34
CA GLU A 150 22.01 -1.03 -13.13
C GLU A 150 21.86 0.43 -12.69
N THR A 151 22.15 1.36 -13.61
CA THR A 151 22.24 2.81 -13.34
C THR A 151 20.95 3.59 -13.54
N LYS A 152 19.81 2.94 -13.82
CA LYS A 152 18.51 3.61 -13.99
C LYS A 152 17.44 2.94 -13.14
N ASP A 153 16.93 3.67 -12.15
CA ASP A 153 15.76 3.26 -11.38
C ASP A 153 14.50 3.42 -12.23
N ASN A 154 13.88 2.32 -12.61
CA ASN A 154 12.54 2.33 -13.20
C ASN A 154 11.52 2.23 -12.06
N ILE A 155 10.85 3.35 -11.78
CA ILE A 155 9.88 3.47 -10.68
C ILE A 155 8.46 3.45 -11.25
N LEU A 156 7.60 2.65 -10.67
CA LEU A 156 6.16 2.65 -10.92
C LEU A 156 5.44 3.15 -9.66
N ILE A 157 4.71 4.25 -9.79
CA ILE A 157 3.84 4.76 -8.72
C ILE A 157 2.41 4.55 -9.16
N ILE A 158 1.65 3.82 -8.35
CA ILE A 158 0.23 3.56 -8.59
C ILE A 158 -0.57 4.39 -7.61
N ILE A 159 -1.27 5.37 -8.13
CA ILE A 159 -2.19 6.24 -7.39
C ILE A 159 -3.54 6.13 -8.08
N SER A 160 -4.59 5.82 -7.34
CA SER A 160 -5.93 5.87 -7.88
C SER A 160 -6.93 6.33 -6.81
N ASN A 161 -7.63 7.40 -7.15
CA ASN A 161 -8.82 7.84 -6.42
C ASN A 161 -10.11 7.46 -7.18
N SER A 162 -10.01 6.81 -8.35
CA SER A 162 -11.11 6.70 -9.32
C SER A 162 -11.28 5.32 -9.97
N TRP A 163 -11.07 4.24 -9.23
CA TRP A 163 -11.23 2.88 -9.77
C TRP A 163 -12.66 2.32 -9.62
N LEU A 164 -13.62 3.15 -9.22
CA LEU A 164 -15.04 2.79 -9.13
C LEU A 164 -15.90 3.87 -9.78
#